data_ad0fe5cffe86165e10aea5f4708f65c8
#
_entry.id   ad0fe5cffe86165e10aea5f4708f65c8
#
_cell.length_a   1.000
_cell.length_b   1.000
_cell.length_c   1.000
_cell.angle_alpha   90.00
_cell.angle_beta   90.00
_cell.angle_gamma   90.00
#
_symmetry.space_group_name_H-M   'P 1'
#
loop_
_entity.id
_entity.type
_entity.pdbx_description
1 polymer ?
#
loop_
_entity_poly.entity_id
_entity_poly.type
_entity_poly.pdbx_seq_one_letter_code
_entity_poly.pdbx_strand_id
1 'polypeptide(L)'
;AGKICADQIEKGIYYEESVKPRLQAISRLQETIEGTFLFYSYRPEFYSFSTRIQADYLVSSTSLPADFIFIIKSDSRGEAEVCDFVCCSAFEQTGRDFRENQRMRTILKKERFHIPTGTSVILFDRLSRQLQKV
;
A
#
# COMPACT_ATOMS: atom_id res chain seq x y z
N ALA A 1 -2.33 -22.15 21.47
CA ALA A 1 -3.02 -21.06 20.95
C ALA A 1 -3.02 -21.07 19.42
N GLY A 2 -4.17 -21.13 18.87
CA GLY A 2 -4.53 -21.48 17.55
C GLY A 2 -3.80 -20.84 16.37
N LYS A 3 -2.85 -21.55 15.83
CA LYS A 3 -2.39 -21.26 14.48
C LYS A 3 -3.45 -21.81 13.52
N ILE A 4 -4.16 -20.90 12.86
CA ILE A 4 -5.08 -21.25 11.79
C ILE A 4 -4.24 -21.56 10.56
N CYS A 5 -4.33 -22.80 10.02
CA CYS A 5 -3.63 -23.11 8.77
C CYS A 5 -4.36 -22.50 7.57
N ALA A 6 -3.62 -22.26 6.46
CA ALA A 6 -4.17 -21.70 5.25
C ALA A 6 -5.39 -22.47 4.71
N ASP A 7 -5.37 -23.80 4.83
CA ASP A 7 -6.50 -24.65 4.41
C ASP A 7 -7.77 -24.38 5.19
N GLN A 8 -7.67 -24.08 6.49
CA GLN A 8 -8.82 -23.74 7.33
C GLN A 8 -9.40 -22.38 6.97
N ILE A 9 -8.55 -21.43 6.60
CA ILE A 9 -8.96 -20.11 6.13
C ILE A 9 -9.71 -20.26 4.79
N GLU A 10 -9.18 -21.06 3.87
CA GLU A 10 -9.76 -21.28 2.54
C GLU A 10 -11.14 -21.95 2.59
N LYS A 11 -11.39 -22.76 3.61
CA LYS A 11 -12.69 -23.43 3.81
C LYS A 11 -13.70 -22.57 4.55
N GLY A 12 -13.32 -21.37 5.02
CA GLY A 12 -14.23 -20.46 5.72
C GLY A 12 -15.32 -19.89 4.81
N ILE A 13 -16.50 -19.63 5.37
CA ILE A 13 -17.67 -19.12 4.65
C ILE A 13 -17.38 -17.77 3.97
N TYR A 14 -16.55 -16.93 4.59
CA TYR A 14 -16.23 -15.58 4.12
C TYR A 14 -14.93 -15.51 3.30
N TYR A 15 -14.34 -16.65 2.96
CA TYR A 15 -13.05 -16.71 2.28
C TYR A 15 -13.02 -15.94 0.97
N GLU A 16 -13.99 -16.22 0.07
CA GLU A 16 -14.05 -15.60 -1.26
C GLU A 16 -14.34 -14.10 -1.21
N GLU A 17 -15.14 -13.66 -0.25
CA GLU A 17 -15.63 -12.29 -0.20
C GLU A 17 -14.70 -11.33 0.55
N SER A 18 -14.00 -11.80 1.59
CA SER A 18 -13.19 -10.90 2.41
C SER A 18 -11.78 -11.39 2.70
N VAL A 19 -11.56 -12.69 2.84
CA VAL A 19 -10.25 -13.23 3.21
C VAL A 19 -9.35 -13.40 1.99
N LYS A 20 -9.86 -13.99 0.92
CA LYS A 20 -9.09 -14.24 -0.31
C LYS A 20 -8.50 -12.95 -0.92
N PRO A 21 -9.27 -11.85 -1.10
CA PRO A 21 -8.69 -10.61 -1.61
C PRO A 21 -7.56 -10.06 -0.74
N ARG A 22 -7.67 -10.21 0.58
CA ARG A 22 -6.63 -9.76 1.52
C ARG A 22 -5.37 -10.60 1.41
N LEU A 23 -5.49 -11.92 1.33
CA LEU A 23 -4.35 -12.82 1.18
C LEU A 23 -3.63 -12.59 -0.15
N GLN A 24 -4.38 -12.35 -1.22
CA GLN A 24 -3.80 -12.07 -2.53
C GLN A 24 -3.00 -10.77 -2.54
N ALA A 25 -3.53 -9.70 -1.95
CA ALA A 25 -2.84 -8.43 -1.84
C ALA A 25 -1.57 -8.54 -1.00
N ILE A 26 -1.62 -9.25 0.13
CA ILE A 26 -0.47 -9.45 1.02
C ILE A 26 0.63 -10.26 0.32
N SER A 27 0.26 -11.29 -0.45
CA SER A 27 1.24 -12.10 -1.18
C SER A 27 2.00 -11.30 -2.24
N ARG A 28 1.41 -10.23 -2.75
CA ARG A 28 2.00 -9.34 -3.76
C ARG A 28 2.52 -8.02 -3.19
N LEU A 29 2.48 -7.85 -1.87
CA LEU A 29 2.78 -6.57 -1.21
C LEU A 29 4.18 -6.06 -1.56
N GLN A 30 5.19 -6.89 -1.45
CA GLN A 30 6.57 -6.52 -1.76
C GLN A 30 6.72 -6.12 -3.23
N GLU A 31 6.17 -6.91 -4.14
CA GLU A 31 6.19 -6.63 -5.57
C GLU A 31 5.51 -5.31 -5.91
N THR A 32 4.37 -5.02 -5.29
CA THR A 32 3.66 -3.76 -5.48
C THR A 32 4.48 -2.57 -5.00
N ILE A 33 5.06 -2.64 -3.81
CA ILE A 33 5.84 -1.54 -3.23
C ILE A 33 7.15 -1.31 -3.98
N GLU A 34 7.82 -2.36 -4.40
CA GLU A 34 9.08 -2.25 -5.16
C GLU A 34 8.86 -1.86 -6.62
N GLY A 35 7.69 -2.14 -7.17
CA GLY A 35 7.32 -1.82 -8.54
C GLY A 35 6.74 -0.41 -8.69
N THR A 36 6.02 -0.19 -9.79
CA THR A 36 5.30 1.06 -10.02
C THR A 36 3.95 1.01 -9.32
N PHE A 37 3.64 2.01 -8.52
CA PHE A 37 2.34 2.13 -7.87
C PHE A 37 1.86 3.57 -7.86
N LEU A 38 0.54 3.73 -7.64
CA LEU A 38 -0.11 5.02 -7.48
C LEU A 38 -0.26 5.33 -5.99
N PHE A 39 -0.05 6.57 -5.61
CA PHE A 39 -0.05 7.00 -4.22
C PHE A 39 -1.05 8.14 -4.01
N TYR A 40 -1.95 7.97 -3.04
CA TYR A 40 -3.05 8.90 -2.79
C TYR A 40 -3.07 9.32 -1.33
N SER A 41 -3.49 10.58 -1.09
CA SER A 41 -3.97 10.98 0.24
C SER A 41 -5.30 10.29 0.49
N TYR A 42 -5.45 9.66 1.64
CA TYR A 42 -6.69 8.95 1.98
C TYR A 42 -7.66 9.87 2.70
N ARG A 43 -8.81 10.14 2.04
CA ARG A 43 -9.89 11.00 2.54
C ARG A 43 -11.22 10.28 2.36
N PRO A 44 -11.66 9.46 3.33
CA PRO A 44 -12.87 8.65 3.18
C PRO A 44 -14.15 9.47 3.05
N GLU A 45 -14.15 10.71 3.50
CA GLU A 45 -15.29 11.62 3.37
C GLU A 45 -15.63 11.99 1.92
N PHE A 46 -14.71 11.77 0.98
CA PHE A 46 -14.94 12.07 -0.44
C PHE A 46 -15.44 10.88 -1.26
N TYR A 47 -15.55 9.71 -0.65
CA TYR A 47 -16.14 8.55 -1.33
C TYR A 47 -17.65 8.69 -1.48
N SER A 48 -18.19 8.06 -2.54
CA SER A 48 -19.63 7.87 -2.71
C SER A 48 -20.18 6.75 -1.82
N PHE A 49 -19.31 6.03 -1.10
CA PHE A 49 -19.66 4.92 -0.22
C PHE A 49 -19.02 5.12 1.15
N SER A 50 -19.49 4.37 2.16
CA SER A 50 -18.95 4.40 3.51
C SER A 50 -17.88 3.32 3.70
N THR A 51 -16.87 3.61 4.50
CA THR A 51 -15.83 2.65 4.88
C THR A 51 -15.42 2.85 6.33
N ARG A 52 -15.00 1.76 6.98
CA ARG A 52 -14.47 1.79 8.35
C ARG A 52 -12.95 1.87 8.39
N ILE A 53 -12.30 1.84 7.24
CA ILE A 53 -10.83 1.89 7.17
C ILE A 53 -10.35 3.27 7.62
N GLN A 54 -9.43 3.29 8.58
CA GLN A 54 -8.76 4.50 9.04
C GLN A 54 -7.30 4.43 8.60
N ALA A 55 -6.87 5.38 7.80
CA ALA A 55 -5.52 5.45 7.26
C ALA A 55 -5.17 6.89 6.87
N ASP A 56 -3.89 7.12 6.61
CA ASP A 56 -3.42 8.43 6.14
C ASP A 56 -3.25 8.44 4.62
N TYR A 57 -2.83 7.31 4.04
CA TYR A 57 -2.55 7.20 2.61
C TYR A 57 -3.04 5.87 2.05
N LEU A 58 -3.29 5.89 0.75
CA LEU A 58 -3.64 4.71 -0.05
C LEU A 58 -2.58 4.49 -1.12
N VAL A 59 -2.06 3.28 -1.17
CA VAL A 59 -1.20 2.79 -2.26
C VAL A 59 -2.04 1.86 -3.13
N SER A 60 -2.03 2.08 -4.44
CA SER A 60 -2.73 1.24 -5.41
C SER A 60 -1.74 0.68 -6.41
N SER A 61 -1.80 -0.62 -6.68
CA SER A 61 -1.07 -1.21 -7.79
C SER A 61 -1.65 -0.71 -9.12
N THR A 62 -0.88 -0.87 -10.19
CA THR A 62 -1.32 -0.52 -11.55
C THR A 62 -1.95 -1.70 -12.28
N SER A 63 -2.02 -2.88 -11.65
CA SER A 63 -2.65 -4.08 -12.18
C SER A 63 -4.17 -4.00 -12.18
N LEU A 64 -4.82 -4.91 -12.92
CA LEU A 64 -6.28 -5.06 -12.94
C LEU A 64 -6.61 -6.53 -12.63
N PRO A 65 -7.32 -6.81 -11.54
CA PRO A 65 -7.80 -5.88 -10.51
C PRO A 65 -6.64 -5.28 -9.71
N ALA A 66 -6.85 -4.08 -9.17
CA ALA A 66 -5.84 -3.39 -8.38
C ALA A 66 -5.72 -3.99 -6.98
N ASP A 67 -4.53 -3.93 -6.41
CA ASP A 67 -4.30 -4.18 -4.98
C ASP A 67 -4.29 -2.84 -4.26
N PHE A 68 -5.11 -2.69 -3.23
CA PHE A 68 -5.16 -1.51 -2.39
C PHE A 68 -4.45 -1.77 -1.06
N ILE A 69 -3.53 -0.88 -0.71
CA ILE A 69 -2.77 -0.96 0.54
C ILE A 69 -2.98 0.35 1.28
N PHE A 70 -3.56 0.27 2.47
CA PHE A 70 -3.81 1.43 3.32
C PHE A 70 -2.72 1.51 4.38
N ILE A 71 -2.07 2.66 4.47
CA ILE A 71 -0.98 2.89 5.41
C ILE A 71 -1.29 4.05 6.33
N ILE A 72 -0.80 3.94 7.56
CA ILE A 72 -0.96 4.96 8.59
C ILE A 72 0.43 5.34 9.12
N LYS A 73 0.61 6.61 9.45
CA LYS A 73 1.84 7.08 10.08
C LYS A 73 1.94 6.50 11.48
N SER A 74 3.07 5.86 11.77
CA SER A 74 3.42 5.53 13.13
C SER A 74 4.06 6.76 13.82
N ASP A 75 4.30 6.67 15.13
CA ASP A 75 4.90 7.75 15.88
C ASP A 75 6.24 8.17 15.30
N SER A 76 6.46 9.48 15.18
CA SER A 76 7.69 10.03 14.63
C SER A 76 8.88 9.72 15.56
N ARG A 77 10.02 9.36 14.96
CA ARG A 77 11.28 9.10 15.69
C ARG A 77 12.00 10.38 16.08
N GLY A 78 11.29 11.44 16.45
CA GLY A 78 11.88 12.69 16.92
C GLY A 78 12.49 13.59 15.85
N GLU A 79 12.56 13.17 14.59
CA GLU A 79 12.92 14.02 13.45
C GLU A 79 11.65 14.35 12.66
N ALA A 80 11.37 15.65 12.49
CA ALA A 80 10.09 16.12 11.93
C ALA A 80 9.83 15.70 10.48
N GLU A 81 10.86 15.24 9.77
CA GLU A 81 10.76 14.92 8.33
C GLU A 81 10.72 13.43 8.02
N VAL A 82 10.97 12.55 9.00
CA VAL A 82 11.00 11.11 8.81
C VAL A 82 9.81 10.46 9.52
N CYS A 83 8.96 9.82 8.75
CA CYS A 83 7.81 9.08 9.26
C CYS A 83 7.94 7.61 8.91
N ASP A 84 7.70 6.74 9.88
CA ASP A 84 7.46 5.34 9.62
C ASP A 84 5.99 5.13 9.29
N PHE A 85 5.71 4.16 8.42
CA PHE A 85 4.35 3.80 8.06
C PHE A 85 4.06 2.35 8.40
N VAL A 86 2.82 2.09 8.78
CA VAL A 86 2.33 0.75 9.07
C VAL A 86 1.19 0.45 8.11
N CYS A 87 1.22 -0.73 7.49
CA CYS A 87 0.09 -1.23 6.71
C CYS A 87 -1.03 -1.62 7.66
N CYS A 88 -2.17 -0.95 7.54
CA CYS A 88 -3.33 -1.23 8.39
C CYS A 88 -4.41 -2.04 7.68
N SER A 89 -4.41 -2.06 6.35
CA SER A 89 -5.34 -2.88 5.55
C SER A 89 -4.77 -3.08 4.15
N ALA A 90 -4.96 -4.26 3.59
CA ALA A 90 -4.58 -4.56 2.22
C ALA A 90 -5.57 -5.56 1.63
N PHE A 91 -6.06 -5.30 0.41
CA PHE A 91 -6.94 -6.23 -0.30
C PHE A 91 -6.95 -5.94 -1.80
N GLU A 92 -7.25 -6.99 -2.57
CA GLU A 92 -7.50 -6.88 -4.00
C GLU A 92 -8.89 -6.25 -4.24
N GLN A 93 -8.99 -5.40 -5.23
CA GLN A 93 -10.26 -4.76 -5.61
C GLN A 93 -11.29 -5.81 -6.02
N THR A 94 -12.44 -5.80 -5.34
CA THR A 94 -13.56 -6.70 -5.62
C THR A 94 -14.82 -5.99 -6.12
N GLY A 95 -14.94 -4.70 -5.90
CA GLY A 95 -16.09 -3.91 -6.31
C GLY A 95 -15.80 -2.42 -6.25
N ARG A 96 -15.72 -1.88 -5.04
CA ARG A 96 -15.51 -0.46 -4.84
C ARG A 96 -14.12 -0.03 -5.30
N ASP A 97 -14.05 1.12 -5.98
CA ASP A 97 -12.76 1.72 -6.32
C ASP A 97 -12.36 2.72 -5.24
N PHE A 98 -11.41 2.35 -4.40
CA PHE A 98 -10.92 3.19 -3.29
C PHE A 98 -10.05 4.36 -3.76
N ARG A 99 -9.77 4.47 -5.06
CA ARG A 99 -9.12 5.63 -5.67
C ARG A 99 -10.10 6.76 -5.97
N GLU A 100 -11.41 6.49 -5.94
CA GLU A 100 -12.47 7.43 -6.26
C GLU A 100 -12.36 8.72 -5.45
N ASN A 101 -12.29 9.85 -6.13
CA ASN A 101 -12.23 11.18 -5.53
C ASN A 101 -11.06 11.39 -4.55
N GLN A 102 -10.03 10.56 -4.63
CA GLN A 102 -8.82 10.71 -3.81
C GLN A 102 -7.77 11.49 -4.57
N ARG A 103 -7.04 12.34 -3.85
CA ARG A 103 -5.98 13.15 -4.43
C ARG A 103 -4.73 12.32 -4.64
N MET A 104 -4.29 12.20 -5.90
CA MET A 104 -3.02 11.54 -6.23
C MET A 104 -1.84 12.41 -5.81
N ARG A 105 -0.84 11.77 -5.23
CA ARG A 105 0.42 12.40 -4.84
C ARG A 105 1.55 11.85 -5.69
N THR A 106 2.54 12.68 -5.96
CA THR A 106 3.69 12.31 -6.78
C THR A 106 4.80 11.72 -5.91
N ILE A 107 5.29 10.54 -6.29
CA ILE A 107 6.48 9.94 -5.69
C ILE A 107 7.70 10.49 -6.42
N LEU A 108 8.61 11.11 -5.68
CA LEU A 108 9.81 11.73 -6.23
C LEU A 108 10.98 10.74 -6.29
N LYS A 109 11.12 9.90 -5.29
CA LYS A 109 12.21 8.93 -5.20
C LYS A 109 11.78 7.73 -4.38
N LYS A 110 12.29 6.55 -4.76
CA LYS A 110 12.05 5.31 -4.05
C LYS A 110 13.35 4.51 -3.98
N GLU A 111 13.72 4.13 -2.76
CA GLU A 111 14.90 3.34 -2.47
C GLU A 111 14.55 2.10 -1.66
N ARG A 112 15.25 1.01 -1.90
CA ARG A 112 15.23 -0.17 -1.05
C ARG A 112 16.52 -0.22 -0.25
N PHE A 113 16.40 -0.18 1.07
CA PHE A 113 17.53 -0.23 1.98
C PHE A 113 17.60 -1.60 2.63
N HIS A 114 18.75 -2.27 2.51
CA HIS A 114 19.01 -3.56 3.13
C HIS A 114 19.71 -3.35 4.46
N ILE A 115 18.98 -3.53 5.56
CA ILE A 115 19.46 -3.23 6.92
C ILE A 115 20.72 -4.00 7.29
N PRO A 116 20.82 -5.34 7.07
CA PRO A 116 22.02 -6.08 7.49
C PRO A 116 23.32 -5.64 6.83
N THR A 117 23.29 -5.19 5.59
CA THR A 117 24.48 -4.80 4.84
C THR A 117 24.68 -3.28 4.75
N GLY A 118 23.65 -2.49 5.11
CA GLY A 118 23.67 -1.05 4.97
C GLY A 118 23.67 -0.57 3.52
N THR A 119 23.38 -1.45 2.56
CA THR A 119 23.33 -1.09 1.14
C THR A 119 21.95 -0.59 0.74
N SER A 120 21.89 0.37 -0.19
CA SER A 120 20.66 0.86 -0.76
C SER A 120 20.65 0.71 -2.27
N VAL A 121 19.46 0.46 -2.84
CA VAL A 121 19.23 0.39 -4.28
C VAL A 121 18.15 1.39 -4.64
N ILE A 122 18.45 2.27 -5.59
CA ILE A 122 17.49 3.23 -6.10
C ILE A 122 16.55 2.50 -7.06
N LEU A 123 15.26 2.39 -6.69
CA LEU A 123 14.24 1.75 -7.51
C LEU A 123 13.63 2.74 -8.50
N PHE A 124 13.56 4.01 -8.11
CA PHE A 124 12.96 5.07 -8.89
C PHE A 124 13.51 6.42 -8.42
N ASP A 125 13.89 7.30 -9.37
CA ASP A 125 14.38 8.63 -9.05
C ASP A 125 13.93 9.65 -10.11
N ARG A 126 12.88 10.38 -9.81
CA ARG A 126 12.34 11.43 -10.68
C ARG A 126 13.17 12.71 -10.60
N LEU A 127 13.79 12.96 -9.44
CA LEU A 127 14.62 14.15 -9.22
C LEU A 127 15.85 14.17 -10.13
N SER A 128 16.50 13.01 -10.29
CA SER A 128 17.64 12.87 -11.17
C SER A 128 17.32 13.19 -12.63
N ARG A 129 16.14 12.78 -13.10
CA ARG A 129 15.67 13.07 -14.46
C ARG A 129 15.42 14.56 -14.68
N GLN A 130 14.92 15.27 -13.68
CA GLN A 130 14.67 16.70 -13.78
C GLN A 130 15.97 17.51 -13.87
N LEU A 131 16.99 17.08 -13.16
CA LEU A 131 18.32 17.71 -13.19
C LEU A 131 19.03 17.50 -14.53
N GLN A 132 18.77 16.41 -15.23
CA GLN A 132 19.36 16.12 -16.54
C GLN A 132 18.72 16.90 -17.69
N LYS A 133 17.56 17.48 -17.48
CA LYS A 133 16.83 18.25 -18.51
C LYS A 133 17.14 19.75 -18.52
N VAL A 134 18.02 20.18 -17.65
CA VAL A 134 18.41 21.60 -17.57
C VAL A 134 19.58 21.90 -18.51
#